data_73a99bf4fed7f070e65a99d29bfc59ab
#
_entry.id   73a99bf4fed7f070e65a99d29bfc59ab
#
_cell.length_a   1.000
_cell.length_b   1.000
_cell.length_c   1.000
_cell.angle_alpha   90.00
_cell.angle_beta   90.00
_cell.angle_gamma   90.00
#
_symmetry.space_group_name_H-M   'P 1'
#
loop_
_entity.id
_entity.type
_entity.pdbx_description
1 polymer ?
#
loop_
_entity_poly.entity_id
_entity_poly.type
_entity_poly.pdbx_seq_one_letter_code
_entity_poly.pdbx_strand_id
1 'polypeptide(L)'
;MNAATALARPGLEPLVTGISDIVSRRLGPRRTAYTVADLLRDRLPGLDILTPQEREGSPDGYVSRPLYAHEDFSIVSVVWRPGQETVIHDHVAWCTFGIISGIEHETLYRDMGDHLLEIGRADNRPGEVSGFAPPGDIHMVRNTSGEIGVSIHVYGADVSRLGSSVRRVYDLPVR
;
A
#
# COMPACT_ATOMS: atom_id res chain seq x y z
N MET A 1 -14.82 10.79 -21.63
CA MET A 1 -15.62 9.85 -20.81
C MET A 1 -15.32 8.44 -21.29
N ASN A 2 -14.41 7.75 -20.65
CA ASN A 2 -14.27 6.31 -20.80
C ASN A 2 -14.33 5.74 -19.38
N ALA A 3 -15.54 5.34 -18.96
CA ALA A 3 -15.67 4.42 -17.86
C ALA A 3 -15.09 3.09 -18.34
N ALA A 4 -13.80 2.86 -18.07
CA ALA A 4 -13.23 1.54 -18.17
C ALA A 4 -14.11 0.65 -17.30
N THR A 5 -14.72 -0.36 -17.90
CA THR A 5 -15.52 -1.38 -17.23
C THR A 5 -14.59 -2.03 -16.20
N ALA A 6 -14.62 -1.52 -14.96
CA ALA A 6 -13.89 -2.13 -13.86
C ALA A 6 -14.46 -3.54 -13.77
N LEU A 7 -13.64 -4.55 -13.99
CA LEU A 7 -13.98 -5.94 -13.71
C LEU A 7 -14.59 -5.97 -12.31
N ALA A 8 -15.80 -6.49 -12.18
CA ALA A 8 -16.45 -6.65 -10.88
C ALA A 8 -15.51 -7.48 -9.99
N ARG A 9 -14.89 -6.84 -8.99
CA ARG A 9 -13.95 -7.48 -8.08
C ARG A 9 -14.63 -7.71 -6.74
N PRO A 10 -14.66 -8.95 -6.23
CA PRO A 10 -15.23 -9.23 -4.92
C PRO A 10 -14.64 -8.31 -3.84
N GLY A 11 -15.51 -7.75 -3.01
CA GLY A 11 -15.09 -6.88 -1.89
C GLY A 11 -14.66 -5.44 -2.25
N LEU A 12 -14.46 -5.10 -3.53
CA LEU A 12 -13.96 -3.77 -3.92
C LEU A 12 -15.01 -2.66 -3.71
N GLU A 13 -16.25 -2.88 -4.15
CA GLU A 13 -17.31 -1.86 -4.07
C GLU A 13 -17.61 -1.42 -2.62
N PRO A 14 -17.75 -2.31 -1.63
CA PRO A 14 -17.91 -1.91 -0.23
C PRO A 14 -16.73 -1.12 0.33
N LEU A 15 -15.50 -1.42 -0.11
CA LEU A 15 -14.31 -0.64 0.26
C LEU A 15 -14.37 0.76 -0.34
N VAL A 16 -14.63 0.87 -1.64
CA VAL A 16 -14.74 2.17 -2.33
C VAL A 16 -15.77 3.05 -1.65
N THR A 17 -16.95 2.52 -1.36
CA THR A 17 -18.03 3.26 -0.70
C THR A 17 -17.61 3.73 0.69
N GLY A 18 -17.04 2.85 1.52
CA GLY A 18 -16.64 3.20 2.88
C GLY A 18 -15.46 4.18 2.91
N ILE A 19 -14.49 4.04 2.01
CA ILE A 19 -13.35 4.97 1.92
C ILE A 19 -13.81 6.34 1.43
N SER A 20 -14.69 6.40 0.42
CA SER A 20 -15.27 7.66 -0.06
C SER A 20 -15.96 8.43 1.07
N ASP A 21 -16.74 7.73 1.89
CA ASP A 21 -17.39 8.28 3.08
C ASP A 21 -16.39 8.88 4.08
N ILE A 22 -15.29 8.16 4.37
CA ILE A 22 -14.25 8.60 5.30
C ILE A 22 -13.52 9.81 4.76
N VAL A 23 -13.12 9.79 3.49
CA VAL A 23 -12.37 10.87 2.83
C VAL A 23 -13.20 12.14 2.74
N SER A 24 -14.49 12.03 2.48
CA SER A 24 -15.43 13.18 2.42
C SER A 24 -15.48 13.98 3.73
N ARG A 25 -15.15 13.36 4.87
CA ARG A 25 -15.16 14.01 6.20
C ARG A 25 -13.99 14.97 6.42
N ARG A 26 -12.98 14.98 5.52
CA ARG A 26 -11.81 15.89 5.56
C ARG A 26 -11.08 15.90 6.92
N LEU A 27 -10.85 14.74 7.51
CA LEU A 27 -10.28 14.57 8.86
C LEU A 27 -8.79 14.96 9.00
N GLY A 28 -8.12 15.28 7.90
CA GLY A 28 -6.67 15.44 7.83
C GLY A 28 -5.94 14.09 7.62
N PRO A 29 -4.72 14.12 7.03
CA PRO A 29 -4.09 12.92 6.47
C PRO A 29 -3.95 11.76 7.46
N ARG A 30 -3.34 12.01 8.61
CA ARG A 30 -3.09 10.97 9.63
C ARG A 30 -4.37 10.32 10.15
N ARG A 31 -5.37 11.15 10.48
CA ARG A 31 -6.64 10.66 11.00
C ARG A 31 -7.42 9.90 9.94
N THR A 32 -7.37 10.36 8.68
CA THR A 32 -7.96 9.65 7.54
C THR A 32 -7.31 8.28 7.38
N ALA A 33 -5.97 8.19 7.36
CA ALA A 33 -5.25 6.92 7.25
C ALA A 33 -5.68 5.91 8.32
N TYR A 34 -5.75 6.32 9.58
CA TYR A 34 -6.15 5.42 10.67
C TYR A 34 -7.62 5.01 10.57
N THR A 35 -8.52 5.94 10.20
CA THR A 35 -9.95 5.60 10.03
C THR A 35 -10.16 4.65 8.85
N VAL A 36 -9.39 4.81 7.77
CA VAL A 36 -9.38 3.85 6.65
C VAL A 36 -8.78 2.51 7.08
N ALA A 37 -7.75 2.50 7.95
CA ALA A 37 -7.19 1.27 8.49
C ALA A 37 -8.22 0.48 9.31
N ASP A 38 -9.03 1.15 10.13
CA ASP A 38 -10.11 0.50 10.87
C ASP A 38 -11.13 -0.13 9.92
N LEU A 39 -11.57 0.60 8.88
CA LEU A 39 -12.46 0.06 7.86
C LEU A 39 -11.83 -1.13 7.12
N LEU A 40 -10.56 -1.02 6.72
CA LEU A 40 -9.87 -2.07 5.97
C LEU A 40 -9.68 -3.33 6.82
N ARG A 41 -9.46 -3.19 8.14
CA ARG A 41 -9.36 -4.31 9.08
C ARG A 41 -10.66 -5.12 9.15
N ASP A 42 -11.79 -4.43 9.10
CA ASP A 42 -13.10 -5.07 9.12
C ASP A 42 -13.51 -5.64 7.75
N ARG A 43 -12.93 -5.15 6.67
CA ARG A 43 -13.34 -5.43 5.29
C ARG A 43 -12.17 -5.77 4.37
N LEU A 44 -11.10 -6.35 4.91
CA LEU A 44 -9.98 -6.79 4.09
C LEU A 44 -10.48 -7.84 3.09
N PRO A 45 -10.34 -7.61 1.77
CA PRO A 45 -10.81 -8.57 0.78
C PRO A 45 -9.96 -9.83 0.79
N GLY A 46 -10.52 -10.90 0.25
CA GLY A 46 -9.78 -12.14 0.02
C GLY A 46 -8.93 -12.07 -1.26
N LEU A 47 -8.17 -13.15 -1.51
CA LEU A 47 -7.36 -13.30 -2.72
C LEU A 47 -8.17 -13.22 -4.02
N ASP A 48 -9.48 -13.49 -3.97
CA ASP A 48 -10.40 -13.45 -5.10
C ASP A 48 -10.64 -12.01 -5.65
N ILE A 49 -10.18 -10.98 -4.96
CA ILE A 49 -10.11 -9.63 -5.52
C ILE A 49 -9.20 -9.55 -6.75
N LEU A 50 -8.26 -10.47 -6.88
CA LEU A 50 -7.36 -10.64 -8.01
C LEU A 50 -7.69 -11.92 -8.78
N THR A 51 -7.59 -11.87 -10.10
CA THR A 51 -7.64 -13.08 -10.93
C THR A 51 -6.44 -13.99 -10.64
N PRO A 52 -6.50 -15.29 -10.93
CA PRO A 52 -5.36 -16.19 -10.77
C PRO A 52 -4.09 -15.67 -11.45
N GLN A 53 -4.20 -15.16 -12.68
CA GLN A 53 -3.07 -14.60 -13.42
C GLN A 53 -2.47 -13.34 -12.75
N GLU A 54 -3.29 -12.49 -12.18
CA GLU A 54 -2.81 -11.27 -11.48
C GLU A 54 -2.03 -11.62 -10.21
N ARG A 55 -2.31 -12.78 -9.59
CA ARG A 55 -1.63 -13.25 -8.37
C ARG A 55 -0.24 -13.84 -8.63
N GLU A 56 0.12 -14.14 -9.87
CA GLU A 56 1.42 -14.76 -10.19
C GLU A 56 2.60 -13.80 -9.97
N GLY A 57 2.33 -12.49 -9.98
CA GLY A 57 3.38 -11.48 -9.89
C GLY A 57 4.32 -11.51 -11.11
N SER A 58 5.47 -10.84 -11.00
CA SER A 58 6.50 -10.81 -12.04
C SER A 58 7.84 -11.26 -11.48
N PRO A 59 8.69 -11.95 -12.26
CA PRO A 59 10.06 -12.25 -11.83
C PRO A 59 10.96 -11.00 -11.79
N ASP A 60 10.59 -9.94 -12.52
CA ASP A 60 11.42 -8.74 -12.67
C ASP A 60 11.28 -7.75 -11.50
N GLY A 61 10.26 -7.93 -10.64
CA GLY A 61 9.99 -7.09 -9.48
C GLY A 61 8.55 -7.23 -9.02
N TYR A 62 8.21 -6.61 -7.89
CA TYR A 62 6.83 -6.60 -7.41
C TYR A 62 5.91 -5.86 -8.40
N VAL A 63 4.64 -6.28 -8.42
CA VAL A 63 3.64 -5.70 -9.34
C VAL A 63 2.65 -4.86 -8.54
N SER A 64 2.61 -3.58 -8.82
CA SER A 64 1.61 -2.65 -8.31
C SER A 64 0.51 -2.44 -9.35
N ARG A 65 -0.75 -2.71 -9.00
CA ARG A 65 -1.89 -2.63 -9.92
C ARG A 65 -3.01 -1.80 -9.32
N PRO A 66 -3.38 -0.67 -9.94
CA PRO A 66 -4.58 0.07 -9.54
C PRO A 66 -5.84 -0.79 -9.73
N LEU A 67 -6.63 -0.92 -8.68
CA LEU A 67 -7.96 -1.56 -8.69
C LEU A 67 -9.08 -0.52 -8.77
N TYR A 68 -8.83 0.64 -8.19
CA TYR A 68 -9.71 1.80 -8.22
C TYR A 68 -8.88 3.09 -8.16
N ALA A 69 -9.29 4.11 -8.89
CA ALA A 69 -8.66 5.44 -8.85
C ALA A 69 -9.71 6.55 -8.89
N HIS A 70 -9.55 7.50 -8.01
CA HIS A 70 -10.33 8.73 -7.88
C HIS A 70 -9.38 9.88 -7.51
N GLU A 71 -9.80 11.12 -7.71
CA GLU A 71 -8.95 12.29 -7.40
C GLU A 71 -8.51 12.37 -5.93
N ASP A 72 -9.33 11.88 -4.99
CA ASP A 72 -9.07 11.94 -3.55
C ASP A 72 -8.36 10.69 -3.01
N PHE A 73 -8.43 9.54 -3.69
CA PHE A 73 -7.78 8.29 -3.25
C PHE A 73 -7.71 7.24 -4.36
N SER A 74 -6.82 6.28 -4.17
CA SER A 74 -6.74 5.08 -5.00
C SER A 74 -6.59 3.83 -4.15
N ILE A 75 -7.11 2.70 -4.68
CA ILE A 75 -6.93 1.37 -4.12
C ILE A 75 -6.03 0.60 -5.08
N VAL A 76 -4.94 0.03 -4.56
CA VAL A 76 -3.90 -0.65 -5.33
C VAL A 76 -3.66 -2.01 -4.72
N SER A 77 -3.57 -3.06 -5.54
CA SER A 77 -2.99 -4.33 -5.11
C SER A 77 -1.49 -4.33 -5.35
N VAL A 78 -0.74 -4.89 -4.43
CA VAL A 78 0.69 -5.16 -4.61
C VAL A 78 0.92 -6.66 -4.50
N VAL A 79 1.64 -7.22 -5.47
CA VAL A 79 1.95 -8.65 -5.55
C VAL A 79 3.46 -8.82 -5.56
N TRP A 80 3.95 -9.61 -4.61
CA TRP A 80 5.35 -9.82 -4.33
C TRP A 80 5.74 -11.27 -4.49
N ARG A 81 6.75 -11.58 -5.30
CA ARG A 81 7.39 -12.89 -5.21
C ARG A 81 8.32 -12.94 -4.00
N PRO A 82 8.66 -14.15 -3.49
CA PRO A 82 9.59 -14.30 -2.37
C PRO A 82 10.89 -13.51 -2.57
N GLY A 83 11.29 -12.74 -1.57
CA GLY A 83 12.51 -11.96 -1.55
C GLY A 83 12.45 -10.63 -2.30
N GLN A 84 11.37 -10.30 -3.01
CA GLN A 84 11.23 -8.98 -3.65
C GLN A 84 11.05 -7.88 -2.61
N GLU A 85 11.62 -6.71 -2.91
CA GLU A 85 11.64 -5.56 -2.00
C GLU A 85 11.49 -4.24 -2.75
N THR A 86 11.12 -3.19 -2.03
CA THR A 86 11.17 -1.82 -2.53
C THR A 86 12.55 -1.21 -2.30
N VAL A 87 12.84 -0.11 -2.99
CA VAL A 87 13.85 0.86 -2.53
C VAL A 87 13.40 1.51 -1.23
N ILE A 88 14.33 2.16 -0.51
CA ILE A 88 13.96 3.00 0.64
C ILE A 88 13.30 4.27 0.10
N HIS A 89 12.08 4.56 0.54
CA HIS A 89 11.27 5.66 -0.01
C HIS A 89 10.30 6.23 1.02
N ASP A 90 9.70 7.37 0.68
CA ASP A 90 8.55 7.96 1.34
C ASP A 90 7.43 8.27 0.34
N HIS A 91 6.27 8.74 0.81
CA HIS A 91 5.07 8.83 0.00
C HIS A 91 4.59 10.26 -0.23
N VAL A 92 3.84 10.44 -1.34
CA VAL A 92 3.19 11.73 -1.69
C VAL A 92 1.97 12.03 -0.82
N ALA A 93 1.34 10.99 -0.25
CA ALA A 93 0.10 11.08 0.51
C ALA A 93 0.07 10.04 1.63
N TRP A 94 -0.95 10.10 2.48
CA TRP A 94 -1.19 9.05 3.45
C TRP A 94 -1.43 7.70 2.76
N CYS A 95 -1.05 6.64 3.44
CA CYS A 95 -1.26 5.27 3.00
C CYS A 95 -1.86 4.44 4.12
N THR A 96 -2.72 3.51 3.75
CA THR A 96 -3.20 2.41 4.58
C THR A 96 -3.02 1.14 3.79
N PHE A 97 -2.51 0.09 4.42
CA PHE A 97 -2.34 -1.20 3.75
C PHE A 97 -2.80 -2.36 4.61
N GLY A 98 -3.19 -3.43 3.97
CA GLY A 98 -3.59 -4.68 4.62
C GLY A 98 -3.06 -5.88 3.87
N ILE A 99 -2.57 -6.88 4.61
CA ILE A 99 -1.93 -8.07 4.07
C ILE A 99 -2.97 -9.16 3.85
N ILE A 100 -3.05 -9.69 2.63
CA ILE A 100 -3.93 -10.82 2.28
C ILE A 100 -3.16 -12.14 2.35
N SER A 101 -1.92 -12.18 1.84
CA SER A 101 -1.04 -13.36 1.90
C SER A 101 0.42 -12.96 1.95
N GLY A 102 1.28 -13.88 2.38
CA GLY A 102 2.70 -13.64 2.57
C GLY A 102 3.02 -12.87 3.85
N ILE A 103 4.26 -12.41 3.97
CA ILE A 103 4.74 -11.58 5.09
C ILE A 103 5.50 -10.40 4.51
N GLU A 104 5.01 -9.20 4.76
CA GLU A 104 5.71 -7.97 4.41
C GLU A 104 6.52 -7.48 5.61
N HIS A 105 7.84 -7.69 5.53
CA HIS A 105 8.78 -7.13 6.49
C HIS A 105 9.02 -5.67 6.15
N GLU A 106 8.68 -4.78 7.05
CA GLU A 106 8.87 -3.34 6.93
C GLU A 106 10.03 -2.90 7.81
N THR A 107 10.96 -2.11 7.23
CA THR A 107 12.01 -1.41 7.98
C THR A 107 11.78 0.08 7.88
N LEU A 108 11.74 0.76 9.03
CA LEU A 108 11.47 2.19 9.15
C LEU A 108 12.77 2.96 9.34
N TYR A 109 12.87 4.14 8.71
CA TYR A 109 14.06 4.96 8.75
C TYR A 109 13.77 6.41 9.14
N ARG A 110 14.81 7.09 9.63
CA ARG A 110 14.85 8.54 9.84
C ARG A 110 15.99 9.12 9.02
N ASP A 111 15.69 10.17 8.26
CA ASP A 111 16.71 10.95 7.53
C ASP A 111 17.48 11.84 8.51
N MET A 112 18.80 11.62 8.60
CA MET A 112 19.74 12.38 9.44
C MET A 112 20.54 13.41 8.63
N GLY A 113 20.27 13.51 7.31
CA GLY A 113 20.90 14.40 6.37
C GLY A 113 22.04 13.73 5.57
N ASP A 114 23.00 13.12 6.22
CA ASP A 114 24.14 12.41 5.60
C ASP A 114 24.00 10.89 5.60
N HIS A 115 23.02 10.35 6.35
CA HIS A 115 22.71 8.93 6.44
C HIS A 115 21.24 8.69 6.87
N LEU A 116 20.79 7.46 6.72
CA LEU A 116 19.53 6.98 7.26
C LEU A 116 19.80 6.20 8.56
N LEU A 117 19.06 6.54 9.60
CA LEU A 117 19.03 5.77 10.84
C LEU A 117 17.84 4.84 10.82
N GLU A 118 18.09 3.54 10.98
CA GLU A 118 17.01 2.57 11.20
C GLU A 118 16.37 2.83 12.57
N ILE A 119 15.04 2.98 12.61
CA ILE A 119 14.29 3.32 13.82
C ILE A 119 13.27 2.26 14.23
N GLY A 120 13.05 1.24 13.41
CA GLY A 120 12.14 0.16 13.74
C GLY A 120 11.95 -0.84 12.62
N ARG A 121 11.39 -1.99 12.98
CA ARG A 121 11.00 -3.07 12.06
C ARG A 121 9.66 -3.65 12.47
N ALA A 122 8.91 -4.16 11.50
CA ALA A 122 7.67 -4.88 11.73
C ALA A 122 7.51 -5.99 10.67
N ASP A 123 6.97 -7.14 11.10
CA ASP A 123 6.44 -8.15 10.19
C ASP A 123 4.94 -7.98 10.11
N ASN A 124 4.44 -7.60 8.94
CA ASN A 124 3.02 -7.48 8.68
C ASN A 124 2.52 -8.81 8.09
N ARG A 125 1.61 -9.48 8.77
CA ARG A 125 1.11 -10.82 8.46
C ARG A 125 -0.30 -10.79 7.87
N PRO A 126 -0.78 -11.88 7.25
CA PRO A 126 -2.14 -11.96 6.74
C PRO A 126 -3.18 -11.56 7.78
N GLY A 127 -4.09 -10.65 7.40
CA GLY A 127 -5.10 -10.05 8.26
C GLY A 127 -4.65 -8.79 9.01
N GLU A 128 -3.36 -8.50 9.06
CA GLU A 128 -2.86 -7.27 9.69
C GLU A 128 -3.02 -6.07 8.76
N VAL A 129 -3.38 -4.94 9.36
CA VAL A 129 -3.61 -3.67 8.68
C VAL A 129 -2.88 -2.56 9.42
N SER A 130 -2.18 -1.72 8.69
CA SER A 130 -1.49 -0.55 9.20
C SER A 130 -1.79 0.68 8.37
N GLY A 131 -1.46 1.86 8.90
CA GLY A 131 -1.64 3.12 8.19
C GLY A 131 -0.70 4.20 8.72
N PHE A 132 -0.27 5.07 7.82
CA PHE A 132 0.63 6.17 8.12
C PHE A 132 0.33 7.40 7.25
N ALA A 133 0.93 8.51 7.59
CA ALA A 133 0.89 9.73 6.79
C ALA A 133 2.22 10.47 6.88
N PRO A 134 2.69 11.05 5.76
CA PRO A 134 3.87 11.91 5.76
C PRO A 134 3.71 13.11 6.72
N PRO A 135 4.81 13.66 7.27
CA PRO A 135 6.20 13.17 7.16
C PRO A 135 6.53 12.08 8.16
N GLY A 136 7.65 11.39 7.92
CA GLY A 136 8.20 10.40 8.85
C GLY A 136 7.83 8.96 8.48
N ASP A 137 7.48 8.74 7.25
CA ASP A 137 7.05 7.49 6.63
C ASP A 137 8.14 6.87 5.71
N ILE A 138 9.41 7.17 6.00
CA ILE A 138 10.53 6.60 5.23
C ILE A 138 10.66 5.12 5.59
N HIS A 139 10.50 4.27 4.59
CA HIS A 139 10.55 2.83 4.80
C HIS A 139 11.07 2.03 3.58
N MET A 140 11.34 0.77 3.83
CA MET A 140 11.56 -0.28 2.85
C MET A 140 10.68 -1.46 3.22
N VAL A 141 10.08 -2.12 2.23
CA VAL A 141 9.23 -3.29 2.43
C VAL A 141 9.79 -4.46 1.62
N ARG A 142 9.80 -5.67 2.22
CA ARG A 142 10.27 -6.89 1.58
C ARG A 142 9.33 -8.05 1.89
N ASN A 143 9.00 -8.85 0.88
CA ASN A 143 8.36 -10.14 1.12
C ASN A 143 9.38 -11.14 1.67
N THR A 144 9.29 -11.45 2.96
CA THR A 144 10.17 -12.42 3.65
C THR A 144 9.60 -13.81 3.73
N SER A 145 8.36 -14.02 3.25
CA SER A 145 7.76 -15.36 3.19
C SER A 145 8.32 -16.17 2.01
N GLY A 146 8.16 -17.50 2.08
CA GLY A 146 8.48 -18.41 0.98
C GLY A 146 7.40 -18.50 -0.11
N GLU A 147 6.35 -17.69 -0.03
CA GLU A 147 5.20 -17.70 -0.92
C GLU A 147 4.94 -16.33 -1.55
N ILE A 148 4.04 -16.26 -2.52
CA ILE A 148 3.63 -14.99 -3.12
C ILE A 148 2.86 -14.18 -2.08
N GLY A 149 3.36 -12.96 -1.79
CA GLY A 149 2.69 -11.98 -0.98
C GLY A 149 1.68 -11.18 -1.80
N VAL A 150 0.55 -10.86 -1.19
CA VAL A 150 -0.49 -9.98 -1.76
C VAL A 150 -0.96 -9.04 -0.67
N SER A 151 -0.94 -7.75 -0.97
CA SER A 151 -1.49 -6.72 -0.10
C SER A 151 -2.38 -5.74 -0.86
N ILE A 152 -3.28 -5.08 -0.13
CA ILE A 152 -4.09 -3.96 -0.63
C ILE A 152 -3.58 -2.69 0.02
N HIS A 153 -3.31 -1.70 -0.81
CA HIS A 153 -2.89 -0.36 -0.39
C HIS A 153 -3.93 0.67 -0.78
N VAL A 154 -4.24 1.58 0.13
CA VAL A 154 -5.09 2.74 -0.12
C VAL A 154 -4.25 4.00 0.05
N TYR A 155 -4.12 4.78 -1.02
CA TYR A 155 -3.37 6.03 -1.01
C TYR A 155 -4.32 7.22 -1.08
N GLY A 156 -4.06 8.27 -0.33
CA GLY A 156 -4.81 9.52 -0.35
C GLY A 156 -4.48 10.42 -1.53
N ALA A 157 -4.33 9.82 -2.71
CA ALA A 157 -4.06 10.48 -3.98
C ALA A 157 -4.44 9.57 -5.15
N ASP A 158 -4.64 10.15 -6.33
CA ASP A 158 -4.78 9.40 -7.57
C ASP A 158 -3.39 8.95 -8.09
N VAL A 159 -2.92 7.77 -7.63
CA VAL A 159 -1.61 7.24 -8.06
C VAL A 159 -1.59 6.81 -9.54
N SER A 160 -2.75 6.59 -10.17
CA SER A 160 -2.83 6.28 -11.59
C SER A 160 -2.42 7.48 -12.46
N ARG A 161 -2.69 8.70 -11.99
CA ARG A 161 -2.28 9.95 -12.64
C ARG A 161 -0.86 10.37 -12.25
N LEU A 162 -0.44 10.08 -11.02
CA LEU A 162 0.91 10.40 -10.55
C LEU A 162 1.97 9.43 -11.10
N GLY A 163 1.57 8.23 -11.52
CA GLY A 163 2.47 7.16 -11.95
C GLY A 163 3.11 6.38 -10.80
N SER A 164 3.16 6.95 -9.60
CA SER A 164 3.69 6.31 -8.39
C SER A 164 3.13 6.98 -7.14
N SER A 165 3.09 6.23 -6.02
CA SER A 165 2.86 6.77 -4.68
C SER A 165 4.15 7.32 -4.05
N VAL A 166 5.31 7.00 -4.60
CA VAL A 166 6.63 7.39 -4.09
C VAL A 166 6.86 8.88 -4.33
N ARG A 167 7.21 9.61 -3.28
CA ARG A 167 7.62 11.01 -3.34
C ARG A 167 9.12 11.15 -3.54
N ARG A 168 9.91 10.40 -2.77
CA ARG A 168 11.37 10.41 -2.81
C ARG A 168 11.93 9.03 -2.58
N VAL A 169 12.96 8.69 -3.35
CA VAL A 169 13.84 7.55 -3.13
C VAL A 169 15.09 8.04 -2.39
N TYR A 170 15.54 7.26 -1.42
CA TYR A 170 16.70 7.58 -0.59
C TYR A 170 17.88 6.66 -0.96
N ASP A 171 18.96 7.27 -1.41
CA ASP A 171 20.24 6.61 -1.72
C ASP A 171 21.31 7.10 -0.76
N LEU A 172 21.02 7.01 0.53
CA LEU A 172 21.93 7.37 1.62
C LEU A 172 22.40 6.12 2.34
N PRO A 173 23.62 6.11 2.90
CA PRO A 173 24.09 4.99 3.70
C PRO A 173 23.19 4.79 4.94
N VAL A 174 22.90 3.53 5.28
CA VAL A 174 22.18 3.18 6.51
C VAL A 174 23.17 2.95 7.64
N ARG A 175 22.91 3.51 8.82
CA ARG A 175 23.76 3.37 10.03
C ARG A 175 22.92 3.00 11.26
#